data_4d4e456569950ec83dfe6dbb2db11579
#
_entry.id   4d4e456569950ec83dfe6dbb2db11579
#
_cell.length_a   1.000
_cell.length_b   1.000
_cell.length_c   1.000
_cell.angle_alpha   90.00
_cell.angle_beta   90.00
_cell.angle_gamma   90.00
#
_symmetry.space_group_name_H-M   'P 1'
#
loop_
_entity.id
_entity.type
_entity.pdbx_description
1 polymer ?
#
loop_
_entity_poly.entity_id
_entity_poly.type
_entity_poly.pdbx_seq_one_letter_code
_entity_poly.pdbx_strand_id
1 'polypeptide(L)'
;YGDSPAYCGYSSYDMVHIIAEAIQRAGGSTDPDKLVTALEQTDHVGTVGREQFYGRNDQFTHGLKYGPGLVTGVAIQWQNGKQMTVWPADKANGKVTFPSFVKLPKQASAQ
;
A
#
# COMPACT_ATOMS: atom_id res chain seq x y z
N TYR A 1 -17.46 14.47 0.76
CA TYR A 1 -16.92 15.63 0.05
C TYR A 1 -17.07 15.51 -1.48
N GLY A 2 -17.55 14.36 -2.00
CA GLY A 2 -17.85 14.18 -3.42
C GLY A 2 -16.63 14.05 -4.35
N ASP A 3 -15.41 13.96 -3.81
CA ASP A 3 -14.17 13.82 -4.56
C ASP A 3 -13.24 12.79 -3.91
N SER A 4 -12.29 12.26 -4.67
CA SER A 4 -11.30 11.32 -4.16
C SER A 4 -10.35 12.03 -3.18
N PRO A 5 -10.00 11.39 -2.05
CA PRO A 5 -8.99 11.95 -1.14
C PRO A 5 -7.65 12.17 -1.85
N ALA A 6 -6.92 13.19 -1.42
CA ALA A 6 -5.53 13.34 -1.82
C ALA A 6 -4.68 12.16 -1.32
N TYR A 7 -3.53 11.95 -1.95
CA TYR A 7 -2.61 10.84 -1.64
C TYR A 7 -2.37 10.60 -0.14
N CYS A 8 -2.11 11.68 0.63
CA CYS A 8 -1.90 11.56 2.07
C CYS A 8 -3.17 11.23 2.87
N GLY A 9 -4.35 11.43 2.31
CA GLY A 9 -5.64 11.20 2.99
C GLY A 9 -5.85 9.73 3.34
N TYR A 10 -5.54 8.83 2.44
CA TYR A 10 -5.64 7.39 2.63
C TYR A 10 -4.74 6.91 3.78
N SER A 11 -3.45 7.23 3.70
CA SER A 11 -2.48 6.81 4.72
C SER A 11 -2.76 7.43 6.09
N SER A 12 -3.24 8.67 6.14
CA SER A 12 -3.60 9.31 7.41
C SER A 12 -4.81 8.65 8.05
N TYR A 13 -5.78 8.23 7.26
CA TYR A 13 -6.95 7.50 7.76
C TYR A 13 -6.53 6.16 8.37
N ASP A 14 -5.77 5.35 7.63
CA ASP A 14 -5.31 4.04 8.11
C ASP A 14 -4.42 4.19 9.35
N MET A 15 -3.54 5.20 9.40
CA MET A 15 -2.67 5.46 10.55
C MET A 15 -3.45 5.70 11.85
N VAL A 16 -4.57 6.42 11.81
CA VAL A 16 -5.41 6.65 13.00
C VAL A 16 -5.95 5.33 13.53
N HIS A 17 -6.40 4.43 12.65
CA HIS A 17 -6.89 3.11 13.04
C HIS A 17 -5.77 2.22 13.60
N ILE A 18 -4.62 2.18 12.94
CA ILE A 18 -3.44 1.43 13.39
C ILE A 18 -2.99 1.87 14.79
N ILE A 19 -2.95 3.17 15.05
CA ILE A 19 -2.59 3.70 16.38
C ILE A 19 -3.65 3.31 17.41
N ALA A 20 -4.93 3.43 17.11
CA ALA A 20 -6.00 3.04 18.01
C ALA A 20 -5.93 1.54 18.38
N GLU A 21 -5.71 0.68 17.38
CA GLU A 21 -5.51 -0.75 17.58
C GLU A 21 -4.25 -1.05 18.40
N ALA A 22 -3.15 -0.32 18.19
CA ALA A 22 -1.92 -0.47 18.97
C ALA A 22 -2.13 -0.10 20.45
N ILE A 23 -2.87 0.98 20.73
CA ILE A 23 -3.23 1.37 22.10
C ILE A 23 -4.08 0.27 22.76
N GLN A 24 -5.03 -0.31 22.04
CA GLN A 24 -5.83 -1.43 22.56
C GLN A 24 -4.97 -2.66 22.85
N ARG A 25 -4.06 -3.05 21.93
CA ARG A 25 -3.10 -4.15 22.13
C ARG A 25 -2.17 -3.89 23.31
N ALA A 26 -1.80 -2.63 23.55
CA ALA A 26 -1.00 -2.21 24.70
C ALA A 26 -1.79 -2.13 26.02
N GLY A 27 -3.04 -2.60 26.05
CA GLY A 27 -3.89 -2.55 27.24
C GLY A 27 -4.33 -1.13 27.64
N GLY A 28 -4.47 -0.22 26.69
CA GLY A 28 -4.80 1.19 26.91
C GLY A 28 -3.60 2.07 27.33
N SER A 29 -2.39 1.50 27.31
CA SER A 29 -1.17 2.23 27.67
C SER A 29 -0.77 3.20 26.55
N THR A 30 -0.31 4.38 26.96
CA THR A 30 0.31 5.38 26.06
C THR A 30 1.84 5.44 26.27
N ASP A 31 2.41 4.48 27.00
CA ASP A 31 3.84 4.34 27.16
C ASP A 31 4.51 4.06 25.80
N PRO A 32 5.53 4.83 25.40
CA PRO A 32 6.12 4.72 24.07
C PRO A 32 6.68 3.34 23.74
N ASP A 33 7.36 2.67 24.70
CA ASP A 33 7.97 1.37 24.45
C ASP A 33 6.93 0.27 24.25
N LYS A 34 5.83 0.35 25.03
CA LYS A 34 4.69 -0.56 24.84
C LYS A 34 3.97 -0.31 23.53
N LEU A 35 3.83 0.95 23.12
CA LEU A 35 3.21 1.29 21.84
C LEU A 35 4.05 0.83 20.66
N VAL A 36 5.38 1.02 20.69
CA VAL A 36 6.28 0.51 19.64
C VAL A 36 6.16 -1.01 19.55
N THR A 37 6.17 -1.73 20.66
CA THR A 37 5.99 -3.19 20.67
C THR A 37 4.62 -3.60 20.09
N ALA A 38 3.56 -2.87 20.41
CA ALA A 38 2.24 -3.12 19.86
C ALA A 38 2.13 -2.78 18.36
N LEU A 39 2.81 -1.72 17.89
CA LEU A 39 2.88 -1.36 16.47
C LEU A 39 3.65 -2.39 15.63
N GLU A 40 4.71 -2.99 16.17
CA GLU A 40 5.41 -4.11 15.51
C GLU A 40 4.50 -5.32 15.23
N GLN A 41 3.40 -5.46 15.98
CA GLN A 41 2.40 -6.52 15.83
C GLN A 41 1.23 -6.13 14.92
N THR A 42 1.33 -5.00 14.22
CA THR A 42 0.26 -4.54 13.32
C THR A 42 0.01 -5.53 12.20
N ASP A 43 -1.26 -5.84 11.99
CA ASP A 43 -1.78 -6.59 10.85
C ASP A 43 -3.15 -5.98 10.47
N HIS A 44 -3.10 -4.81 9.85
CA HIS A 44 -4.27 -3.99 9.54
C HIS A 44 -4.61 -4.10 8.06
N VAL A 45 -5.90 -4.29 7.74
CA VAL A 45 -6.39 -4.24 6.35
C VAL A 45 -7.07 -2.89 6.18
N GLY A 46 -6.32 -1.95 5.65
CA GLY A 46 -6.74 -0.57 5.45
C GLY A 46 -7.05 -0.23 3.99
N THR A 47 -7.07 1.05 3.70
CA THR A 47 -7.43 1.60 2.39
C THR A 47 -6.38 1.33 1.31
N VAL A 48 -5.11 1.15 1.71
CA VAL A 48 -3.98 0.90 0.79
C VAL A 48 -3.60 -0.57 0.69
N GLY A 49 -4.25 -1.45 1.45
CA GLY A 49 -4.01 -2.88 1.48
C GLY A 49 -3.77 -3.41 2.88
N ARG A 50 -3.10 -4.57 2.98
CA ARG A 50 -2.73 -5.15 4.27
C ARG A 50 -1.41 -4.59 4.73
N GLU A 51 -1.42 -3.90 5.86
CA GLU A 51 -0.30 -3.18 6.44
C GLU A 51 0.30 -3.97 7.59
N GLN A 52 1.57 -4.28 7.47
CA GLN A 52 2.39 -4.90 8.50
C GLN A 52 3.75 -4.19 8.56
N PHE A 53 4.35 -4.12 9.73
CA PHE A 53 5.66 -3.51 9.90
C PHE A 53 6.74 -4.57 10.19
N TYR A 54 7.97 -4.24 9.82
CA TYR A 54 9.14 -4.97 10.28
C TYR A 54 9.39 -4.65 11.75
N GLY A 55 9.86 -5.64 12.50
CA GLY A 55 10.26 -5.48 13.90
C GLY A 55 11.60 -4.75 14.04
N ARG A 56 11.95 -4.41 15.29
CA ARG A 56 13.18 -3.65 15.62
C ARG A 56 14.48 -4.36 15.24
N ASN A 57 14.46 -5.67 15.09
CA ASN A 57 15.64 -6.48 14.77
C ASN A 57 15.71 -6.89 13.30
N ASP A 58 14.75 -6.44 12.47
CA ASP A 58 14.71 -6.73 11.06
C ASP A 58 15.61 -5.78 10.26
N GLN A 59 15.97 -6.16 9.04
CA GLN A 59 16.81 -5.35 8.14
C GLN A 59 16.24 -3.95 7.88
N PHE A 60 14.92 -3.82 7.78
CA PHE A 60 14.21 -2.55 7.56
C PHE A 60 13.41 -2.20 8.82
N THR A 61 14.11 -2.00 9.94
CA THR A 61 13.53 -1.70 11.25
C THR A 61 12.35 -0.75 11.16
N HIS A 62 11.17 -1.20 11.61
CA HIS A 62 9.90 -0.47 11.64
C HIS A 62 9.39 -0.02 10.27
N GLY A 63 10.02 -0.46 9.17
CA GLY A 63 9.54 -0.19 7.82
C GLY A 63 8.24 -0.93 7.51
N LEU A 64 7.43 -0.36 6.63
CA LEU A 64 6.23 -1.02 6.11
C LEU A 64 6.63 -2.18 5.20
N LYS A 65 6.01 -3.34 5.37
CA LYS A 65 6.22 -4.51 4.51
C LYS A 65 5.47 -4.35 3.19
N TYR A 66 6.14 -4.65 2.09
CA TYR A 66 5.60 -4.61 0.74
C TYR A 66 5.65 -5.98 0.07
N GLY A 67 4.67 -6.28 -0.76
CA GLY A 67 4.71 -7.49 -1.58
C GLY A 67 3.32 -8.10 -1.82
N PRO A 68 3.29 -9.32 -2.40
CA PRO A 68 2.04 -10.04 -2.63
C PRO A 68 1.24 -10.23 -1.33
N GLY A 69 -0.03 -9.84 -1.36
CA GLY A 69 -0.92 -9.91 -0.20
C GLY A 69 -0.74 -8.80 0.85
N LEU A 70 0.22 -7.90 0.66
CA LEU A 70 0.49 -6.74 1.49
C LEU A 70 0.25 -5.45 0.70
N VAL A 71 0.66 -4.32 1.28
CA VAL A 71 0.72 -3.05 0.54
C VAL A 71 1.63 -3.22 -0.68
N THR A 72 1.22 -2.69 -1.82
CA THR A 72 2.01 -2.69 -3.04
C THR A 72 1.85 -1.36 -3.77
N GLY A 73 2.89 -0.94 -4.46
CA GLY A 73 2.80 0.17 -5.40
C GLY A 73 1.95 -0.23 -6.61
N VAL A 74 1.24 0.73 -7.18
CA VAL A 74 0.48 0.54 -8.41
C VAL A 74 0.98 1.50 -9.49
N ALA A 75 1.01 1.03 -10.74
CA ALA A 75 1.19 1.92 -11.88
C ALA A 75 -0.19 2.33 -12.39
N ILE A 76 -0.38 3.64 -12.55
CA ILE A 76 -1.60 4.20 -13.12
C ILE A 76 -1.31 4.87 -14.47
N GLN A 77 -2.29 4.88 -15.34
CA GLN A 77 -2.26 5.58 -16.62
C GLN A 77 -3.56 6.35 -16.83
N TRP A 78 -3.45 7.59 -17.27
CA TRP A 78 -4.62 8.33 -17.73
C TRP A 78 -5.07 7.82 -19.09
N GLN A 79 -6.31 7.34 -19.16
CA GLN A 79 -6.94 6.85 -20.39
C GLN A 79 -8.32 7.47 -20.52
N ASN A 80 -8.55 8.24 -21.59
CA ASN A 80 -9.83 8.90 -21.85
C ASN A 80 -10.33 9.75 -20.67
N GLY A 81 -9.43 10.48 -19.99
CA GLY A 81 -9.77 11.34 -18.86
C GLY A 81 -10.02 10.61 -17.54
N LYS A 82 -9.75 9.31 -17.46
CA LYS A 82 -9.88 8.51 -16.24
C LYS A 82 -8.55 7.89 -15.83
N GLN A 83 -8.32 7.78 -14.54
CA GLN A 83 -7.20 7.02 -14.00
C GLN A 83 -7.49 5.52 -14.08
N MET A 84 -6.61 4.79 -14.74
CA MET A 84 -6.66 3.34 -14.85
C MET A 84 -5.45 2.75 -14.17
N THR A 85 -5.64 1.82 -13.23
CA THR A 85 -4.56 1.01 -12.70
C THR A 85 -4.17 -0.04 -13.75
N VAL A 86 -2.91 -0.05 -14.13
CA VAL A 86 -2.41 -0.92 -15.21
C VAL A 86 -1.41 -1.97 -14.71
N TRP A 87 -0.93 -1.83 -13.47
CA TRP A 87 -0.04 -2.80 -12.82
C TRP A 87 -0.14 -2.66 -11.28
N PRO A 88 0.04 -3.75 -10.52
CA PRO A 88 0.23 -5.14 -10.93
C PRO A 88 -1.07 -5.77 -11.46
N ALA A 89 -0.96 -6.93 -12.10
CA ALA A 89 -2.07 -7.55 -12.84
C ALA A 89 -3.30 -7.88 -11.96
N ASP A 90 -3.08 -8.25 -10.70
CA ASP A 90 -4.13 -8.55 -9.72
C ASP A 90 -4.88 -7.31 -9.22
N LYS A 91 -4.34 -6.12 -9.45
CA LYS A 91 -4.93 -4.81 -9.10
C LYS A 91 -5.37 -4.02 -10.33
N ALA A 92 -4.98 -4.46 -11.53
CA ALA A 92 -5.25 -3.74 -12.76
C ALA A 92 -6.74 -3.75 -13.10
N ASN A 93 -7.27 -2.56 -13.44
CA ASN A 93 -8.61 -2.37 -13.99
C ASN A 93 -8.56 -1.89 -15.46
N GLY A 94 -7.37 -1.80 -16.02
CA GLY A 94 -7.11 -1.47 -17.41
C GLY A 94 -5.82 -2.08 -17.92
N LYS A 95 -5.62 -2.07 -19.23
CA LYS A 95 -4.38 -2.48 -19.88
C LYS A 95 -3.54 -1.25 -20.21
N VAL A 96 -2.21 -1.39 -20.18
CA VAL A 96 -1.33 -0.33 -20.66
C VAL A 96 -1.62 -0.05 -22.14
N THR A 97 -1.79 1.22 -22.47
CA THR A 97 -1.94 1.67 -23.85
C THR A 97 -0.74 2.53 -24.24
N PHE A 98 -0.30 2.39 -25.48
CA PHE A 98 0.81 3.16 -26.03
C PHE A 98 0.33 4.02 -27.20
N PRO A 99 0.90 5.22 -27.38
CA PRO A 99 0.67 5.99 -28.59
C PRO A 99 1.08 5.19 -29.83
N SER A 100 0.39 5.42 -30.96
CA SER A 100 0.59 4.65 -32.21
C SER A 100 2.03 4.72 -32.78
N PHE A 101 2.79 5.76 -32.39
CA PHE A 101 4.18 5.91 -32.81
C PHE A 101 5.17 5.07 -31.96
N VAL A 102 4.72 4.51 -30.84
CA VAL A 102 5.57 3.64 -30.00
C VAL A 102 5.56 2.22 -30.54
N LYS A 103 6.70 1.78 -31.06
CA LYS A 103 6.91 0.38 -31.48
C LYS A 103 7.46 -0.40 -30.30
N LEU A 104 6.65 -1.28 -29.74
CA LEU A 104 7.13 -2.20 -28.69
C LEU A 104 8.05 -3.26 -29.32
N PRO A 105 9.14 -3.64 -28.64
CA PRO A 105 9.91 -4.81 -29.05
C PRO A 105 8.99 -6.03 -29.04
N LYS A 106 9.14 -6.92 -30.03
CA LYS A 106 8.46 -8.22 -30.01
C LYS A 106 8.88 -8.92 -28.71
N GLN A 107 7.92 -9.26 -27.87
CA GLN A 107 8.21 -10.11 -26.70
C GLN A 107 8.86 -11.39 -27.23
N ALA A 108 10.08 -11.67 -26.77
CA ALA A 108 10.65 -12.99 -26.92
C ALA A 108 9.66 -13.96 -26.22
N SER A 109 9.09 -14.88 -26.96
CA SER A 109 8.27 -15.95 -26.40
C SER A 109 9.12 -16.64 -25.33
N ALA A 110 8.69 -16.56 -24.08
CA ALA A 110 9.30 -17.34 -23.01
C ALA A 110 9.16 -18.82 -23.42
N GLN A 111 10.33 -19.45 -23.68
CA GLN A 111 10.44 -20.89 -23.80
C GLN A 111 10.35 -21.53 -22.42
#